data_af0e95a1936d744591aa2119334e7f03
#
_entry.id   af0e95a1936d744591aa2119334e7f03
#
_cell.length_a   1.000
_cell.length_b   1.000
_cell.length_c   1.000
_cell.angle_alpha   90.00
_cell.angle_beta   90.00
_cell.angle_gamma   90.00
#
_symmetry.space_group_name_H-M   'P 1'
#
loop_
_entity.id
_entity.type
_entity.pdbx_description
1 polymer ?
#
loop_
_entity_poly.entity_id
_entity_poly.type
_entity_poly.pdbx_seq_one_letter_code
_entity_poly.pdbx_strand_id
1 'polypeptide(L)'
;MISIKNFFQRIIQNNKQKLEALEKENSYYQKVAEDLGMGDRDEGMWSKAFSRSKGDHKETESIYIKLMVEKIIIEEQLKGTEEEERKKEEEKLEKEREERDRKERWEEERERRQKKQKEQRERWQELQEEED
;
A
#
# COMPACT_ATOMS: atom_id res chain seq x y z
N MET A 1 4.01 24.09 24.59
CA MET A 1 4.06 23.07 25.66
C MET A 1 3.33 21.81 25.23
N ILE A 2 4.01 20.69 25.27
CA ILE A 2 3.37 19.38 25.05
C ILE A 2 2.58 19.04 26.32
N SER A 3 1.28 18.83 26.20
CA SER A 3 0.42 18.39 27.29
C SER A 3 0.92 17.05 27.86
N ILE A 4 0.95 16.88 29.18
CA ILE A 4 1.29 15.63 29.85
C ILE A 4 0.40 14.48 29.35
N LYS A 5 -0.88 14.76 29.09
CA LYS A 5 -1.85 13.82 28.52
C LYS A 5 -1.40 13.30 27.14
N ASN A 6 -0.90 14.16 26.27
CA ASN A 6 -0.39 13.77 24.94
C ASN A 6 0.88 12.94 25.04
N PHE A 7 1.75 13.24 26.00
CA PHE A 7 2.95 12.46 26.27
C PHE A 7 2.62 11.04 26.71
N PHE A 8 1.71 10.86 27.65
CA PHE A 8 1.25 9.54 28.09
C PHE A 8 0.53 8.77 26.97
N GLN A 9 -0.26 9.43 26.16
CA GLN A 9 -0.91 8.81 25.00
C GLN A 9 0.09 8.28 23.99
N ARG A 10 1.18 8.99 23.74
CA ARG A 10 2.27 8.52 22.86
C ARG A 10 2.97 7.29 23.42
N ILE A 11 3.25 7.25 24.71
CA ILE A 11 3.85 6.08 25.37
C ILE A 11 2.94 4.87 25.26
N ILE A 12 1.66 5.04 25.56
CA ILE A 12 0.65 3.96 25.42
C ILE A 12 0.58 3.44 23.99
N GLN A 13 0.55 4.34 23.01
CA GLN A 13 0.50 3.96 21.60
C GLN A 13 1.74 3.21 21.15
N ASN A 14 2.92 3.65 21.57
CA ASN A 14 4.18 2.97 21.28
C ASN A 14 4.23 1.58 21.91
N ASN A 15 3.74 1.43 23.16
CA ASN A 15 3.68 0.16 23.85
C ASN A 15 2.69 -0.81 23.18
N LYS A 16 1.55 -0.32 22.70
CA LYS A 16 0.60 -1.13 21.91
C LYS A 16 1.23 -1.65 20.63
N GLN A 17 1.94 -0.79 19.90
CA GLN A 17 2.62 -1.18 18.66
C GLN A 17 3.70 -2.24 18.93
N LYS A 18 4.48 -2.08 19.99
CA LYS A 18 5.47 -3.08 20.41
C LYS A 18 4.83 -4.42 20.77
N LEU A 19 3.73 -4.37 21.52
CA LEU A 19 3.01 -5.59 21.91
C LEU A 19 2.45 -6.34 20.69
N GLU A 20 1.82 -5.62 19.77
CA GLU A 20 1.33 -6.18 18.51
C GLU A 20 2.44 -6.82 17.68
N ALA A 21 3.60 -6.16 17.58
CA ALA A 21 4.77 -6.69 16.88
C ALA A 21 5.31 -7.96 17.54
N LEU A 22 5.38 -8.00 18.87
CA LEU A 22 5.81 -9.19 19.63
C LEU A 22 4.82 -10.35 19.48
N GLU A 23 3.53 -10.10 19.57
CA GLU A 23 2.49 -11.12 19.38
C GLU A 23 2.54 -11.68 17.96
N LYS A 24 2.74 -10.85 16.99
CA LYS A 24 2.89 -11.23 15.58
C LYS A 24 4.14 -12.09 15.35
N GLU A 25 5.26 -11.70 15.91
CA GLU A 25 6.51 -12.47 15.88
C GLU A 25 6.33 -13.84 16.56
N ASN A 26 5.73 -13.87 17.74
CA ASN A 26 5.41 -15.12 18.44
C ASN A 26 4.54 -16.06 17.61
N SER A 27 3.57 -15.53 16.88
CA SER A 27 2.72 -16.33 15.99
C SER A 27 3.52 -16.97 14.86
N TYR A 28 4.53 -16.30 14.34
CA TYR A 28 5.43 -16.87 13.32
C TYR A 28 6.29 -17.97 13.87
N TYR A 29 6.86 -17.80 15.07
CA TYR A 29 7.62 -18.84 15.75
C TYR A 29 6.77 -20.10 15.99
N GLN A 30 5.57 -19.91 16.47
CA GLN A 30 4.62 -21.00 16.72
C GLN A 30 4.28 -21.75 15.44
N LYS A 31 3.95 -21.06 14.37
CA LYS A 31 3.62 -21.66 13.07
C LYS A 31 4.78 -22.47 12.51
N VAL A 32 5.98 -21.92 12.51
CA VAL A 32 7.18 -22.61 12.01
C VAL A 32 7.49 -23.83 12.82
N ALA A 33 7.38 -23.76 14.16
CA ALA A 33 7.59 -24.91 15.05
C ALA A 33 6.55 -26.00 14.82
N GLU A 34 5.28 -25.65 14.64
CA GLU A 34 4.21 -26.62 14.33
C GLU A 34 4.43 -27.29 12.97
N ASP A 35 4.76 -26.54 11.94
CA ASP A 35 5.07 -27.07 10.60
C ASP A 35 6.25 -28.04 10.65
N LEU A 36 7.31 -27.69 11.36
CA LEU A 36 8.48 -28.53 11.56
C LEU A 36 8.12 -29.83 12.30
N GLY A 37 7.26 -29.75 13.31
CA GLY A 37 6.74 -30.91 14.03
C GLY A 37 5.92 -31.87 13.17
N MET A 38 5.27 -31.35 12.11
CA MET A 38 4.54 -32.15 11.13
C MET A 38 5.43 -32.72 10.00
N GLY A 39 6.70 -32.39 10.01
CA GLY A 39 7.63 -32.77 8.94
C GLY A 39 7.58 -31.88 7.71
N ASP A 40 6.85 -30.76 7.76
CA ASP A 40 6.80 -29.76 6.72
C ASP A 40 7.92 -28.75 6.94
N ARG A 41 8.94 -28.81 6.12
CA ARG A 41 10.12 -27.95 6.20
C ARG A 41 10.66 -27.57 4.83
N ASP A 42 11.26 -26.37 4.79
CA ASP A 42 12.05 -25.91 3.66
C ASP A 42 13.41 -26.59 3.68
N GLU A 43 13.66 -27.49 2.73
CA GLU A 43 14.89 -28.29 2.68
C GLU A 43 16.15 -27.44 2.48
N GLY A 44 16.07 -26.36 1.71
CA GLY A 44 17.18 -25.43 1.52
C GLY A 44 17.56 -24.72 2.81
N MET A 45 16.59 -24.23 3.54
CA MET A 45 16.78 -23.59 4.85
C MET A 45 17.27 -24.59 5.90
N TRP A 46 16.73 -25.80 5.88
CA TRP A 46 17.18 -26.87 6.78
C TRP A 46 18.65 -27.22 6.54
N SER A 47 19.06 -27.38 5.29
CA SER A 47 20.45 -27.63 4.92
C SER A 47 21.40 -26.54 5.38
N LYS A 48 20.97 -25.30 5.26
CA LYS A 48 21.72 -24.14 5.75
C LYS A 48 21.86 -24.14 7.27
N ALA A 49 20.78 -24.44 7.99
CA ALA A 49 20.80 -24.56 9.43
C ALA A 49 21.67 -25.72 9.91
N PHE A 50 21.57 -26.86 9.24
CA PHE A 50 22.40 -28.04 9.51
C PHE A 50 23.89 -27.76 9.34
N SER A 51 24.26 -27.06 8.28
CA SER A 51 25.64 -26.63 8.04
C SER A 51 26.15 -25.70 9.13
N ARG A 52 25.32 -24.77 9.62
CA ARG A 52 25.69 -23.83 10.69
C ARG A 52 25.82 -24.49 12.05
N SER A 53 25.03 -25.51 12.33
CA SER A 53 25.04 -26.25 13.60
C SER A 53 26.11 -27.34 13.68
N LYS A 54 26.85 -27.57 12.59
CA LYS A 54 27.80 -28.66 12.48
C LYS A 54 27.22 -30.06 12.76
N GLY A 55 25.97 -30.25 12.40
CA GLY A 55 25.26 -31.52 12.52
C GLY A 55 24.56 -31.80 13.83
N ASP A 56 24.51 -30.87 14.76
CA ASP A 56 23.71 -30.99 15.99
C ASP A 56 22.22 -30.78 15.66
N HIS A 57 21.39 -31.80 15.90
CA HIS A 57 19.98 -31.80 15.53
C HIS A 57 19.17 -30.73 16.27
N LYS A 58 19.36 -30.57 17.57
CA LYS A 58 18.64 -29.57 18.38
C LYS A 58 19.04 -28.14 17.98
N GLU A 59 20.30 -27.91 17.78
CA GLU A 59 20.80 -26.62 17.32
C GLU A 59 20.34 -26.31 15.90
N THR A 60 20.28 -27.33 15.03
CA THR A 60 19.72 -27.22 13.69
C THR A 60 18.27 -26.75 13.71
N GLU A 61 17.43 -27.35 14.54
CA GLU A 61 16.03 -26.93 14.71
C GLU A 61 15.91 -25.47 15.15
N SER A 62 16.70 -25.08 16.15
CA SER A 62 16.71 -23.70 16.66
C SER A 62 17.10 -22.69 15.59
N ILE A 63 18.16 -22.97 14.84
CA ILE A 63 18.64 -22.12 13.75
C ILE A 63 17.62 -22.06 12.61
N TYR A 64 17.05 -23.21 12.24
CA TYR A 64 16.02 -23.32 11.22
C TYR A 64 14.80 -22.44 11.53
N ILE A 65 14.27 -22.53 12.74
CA ILE A 65 13.13 -21.74 13.18
C ILE A 65 13.42 -20.24 13.07
N LYS A 66 14.58 -19.79 13.53
CA LYS A 66 15.01 -18.40 13.42
C LYS A 66 15.12 -17.93 11.97
N LEU A 67 15.71 -18.72 11.10
CA LEU A 67 15.84 -18.40 9.69
C LEU A 67 14.49 -18.31 8.98
N MET A 68 13.58 -19.23 9.29
CA MET A 68 12.24 -19.21 8.70
C MET A 68 11.41 -18.03 9.18
N VAL A 69 11.50 -17.68 10.45
CA VAL A 69 10.82 -16.48 10.98
C VAL A 69 11.35 -15.20 10.34
N GLU A 70 12.66 -15.06 10.21
CA GLU A 70 13.27 -13.93 9.48
C GLU A 70 12.76 -13.83 8.05
N LYS A 71 12.69 -14.96 7.36
CA LYS A 71 12.17 -15.04 5.99
C LYS A 71 10.71 -14.56 5.91
N ILE A 72 9.87 -15.01 6.81
CA ILE A 72 8.45 -14.61 6.89
C ILE A 72 8.32 -13.10 7.13
N ILE A 73 9.10 -12.55 8.05
CA ILE A 73 9.10 -11.12 8.36
C ILE A 73 9.50 -10.30 7.12
N ILE A 74 10.55 -10.70 6.43
CA ILE A 74 11.01 -10.03 5.22
C ILE A 74 9.95 -10.11 4.11
N GLU A 75 9.36 -11.27 3.88
CA GLU A 75 8.31 -11.47 2.88
C GLU A 75 7.08 -10.58 3.15
N GLU A 76 6.67 -10.46 4.40
CA GLU A 76 5.55 -9.60 4.78
C GLU A 76 5.87 -8.11 4.61
N GLN A 77 7.08 -7.68 4.95
CA GLN A 77 7.52 -6.31 4.72
C GLN A 77 7.53 -5.96 3.23
N LEU A 78 8.02 -6.86 2.39
CA LEU A 78 8.02 -6.67 0.93
C LEU A 78 6.60 -6.61 0.36
N LYS A 79 5.69 -7.48 0.80
CA LYS A 79 4.28 -7.43 0.40
C LYS A 79 3.61 -6.12 0.80
N GLY A 80 3.87 -5.63 2.01
CA GLY A 80 3.35 -4.36 2.48
C GLY A 80 3.83 -3.19 1.63
N THR A 81 5.10 -3.18 1.26
CA THR A 81 5.70 -2.15 0.40
C THR A 81 5.12 -2.20 -1.01
N GLU A 82 5.00 -3.39 -1.62
CA GLU A 82 4.40 -3.58 -2.94
C GLU A 82 2.94 -3.12 -2.97
N GLU A 83 2.18 -3.42 -1.93
CA GLU A 83 0.78 -3.00 -1.82
C GLU A 83 0.65 -1.48 -1.67
N GLU A 84 1.50 -0.83 -0.88
CA GLU A 84 1.55 0.63 -0.76
C GLU A 84 1.92 1.31 -2.08
N GLU A 85 2.90 0.80 -2.79
CA GLU A 85 3.30 1.31 -4.11
C GLU A 85 2.16 1.17 -5.13
N ARG A 86 1.48 0.02 -5.13
CA ARG A 86 0.32 -0.20 -6.00
C ARG A 86 -0.81 0.78 -5.71
N LYS A 87 -1.14 1.02 -4.43
CA LYS A 87 -2.15 1.99 -4.03
C LYS A 87 -1.79 3.42 -4.45
N LYS A 88 -0.54 3.81 -4.29
CA LYS A 88 -0.05 5.13 -4.73
C LYS A 88 -0.15 5.31 -6.24
N GLU A 89 0.18 4.27 -7.00
CA GLU A 89 0.07 4.29 -8.45
C GLU A 89 -1.38 4.36 -8.91
N GLU A 90 -2.28 3.59 -8.30
CA GLU A 90 -3.73 3.65 -8.56
C GLU A 90 -4.31 5.03 -8.27
N GLU A 91 -3.96 5.64 -7.13
CA GLU A 91 -4.38 6.99 -6.76
C GLU A 91 -3.88 8.04 -7.77
N LYS A 92 -2.64 7.91 -8.23
CA LYS A 92 -2.05 8.79 -9.22
C LYS A 92 -2.78 8.69 -10.55
N LEU A 93 -3.07 7.48 -11.02
CA LEU A 93 -3.82 7.23 -12.26
C LEU A 93 -5.25 7.77 -12.17
N GLU A 94 -5.91 7.61 -11.03
CA GLU A 94 -7.25 8.14 -10.79
C GLU A 94 -7.29 9.66 -10.84
N LYS A 95 -6.32 10.34 -10.21
CA LYS A 95 -6.18 11.80 -10.27
C LYS A 95 -5.93 12.30 -11.70
N GLU A 96 -5.08 11.63 -12.45
CA GLU A 96 -4.81 11.97 -13.85
C GLU A 96 -6.06 11.83 -14.72
N ARG A 97 -6.86 10.78 -14.47
CA ARG A 97 -8.14 10.57 -15.17
C ARG A 97 -9.16 11.64 -14.83
N GLU A 98 -9.30 12.01 -13.55
CA GLU A 98 -10.18 13.08 -13.10
C GLU A 98 -9.80 14.45 -13.68
N GLU A 99 -8.49 14.74 -13.78
CA GLU A 99 -8.02 15.97 -14.43
C GLU A 99 -8.34 16.00 -15.92
N ARG A 100 -8.17 14.86 -16.61
CA ARG A 100 -8.54 14.76 -18.04
C ARG A 100 -10.04 14.96 -18.24
N ASP A 101 -10.87 14.35 -17.43
CA ASP A 101 -12.33 14.49 -17.48
C ASP A 101 -12.77 15.92 -17.20
N ARG A 102 -12.11 16.62 -16.27
CA ARG A 102 -12.35 18.03 -15.99
C ARG A 102 -12.00 18.93 -17.17
N LYS A 103 -10.84 18.68 -17.79
CA LYS A 103 -10.40 19.42 -18.99
C LYS A 103 -11.37 19.22 -20.14
N GLU A 104 -11.77 17.99 -20.42
CA GLU A 104 -12.73 17.67 -21.47
C GLU A 104 -14.07 18.37 -21.26
N ARG A 105 -14.61 18.34 -20.05
CA ARG A 105 -15.85 19.03 -19.68
C ARG A 105 -15.72 20.54 -19.83
N TRP A 106 -14.61 21.10 -19.45
CA TRP A 106 -14.35 22.53 -19.57
C TRP A 106 -14.24 22.96 -21.04
N GLU A 107 -13.55 22.17 -21.87
CA GLU A 107 -13.46 22.41 -23.32
C GLU A 107 -14.82 22.29 -24.02
N GLU A 108 -15.60 21.27 -23.70
CA GLU A 108 -16.96 21.09 -24.22
C GLU A 108 -17.88 22.27 -23.83
N GLU A 109 -17.82 22.71 -22.61
CA GLU A 109 -18.58 23.85 -22.12
C GLU A 109 -18.16 25.15 -22.81
N ARG A 110 -16.85 25.33 -23.00
CA ARG A 110 -16.29 26.47 -23.72
C ARG A 110 -16.76 26.51 -25.20
N GLU A 111 -16.73 25.37 -25.85
CA GLU A 111 -17.22 25.24 -27.24
C GLU A 111 -18.72 25.54 -27.35
N ARG A 112 -19.52 25.03 -26.41
CA ARG A 112 -20.96 25.34 -26.34
C ARG A 112 -21.24 26.82 -26.16
N ARG A 113 -20.50 27.50 -25.30
CA ARG A 113 -20.62 28.95 -25.09
C ARG A 113 -20.24 29.73 -26.35
N GLN A 114 -19.17 29.37 -27.01
CA GLN A 114 -18.73 30.00 -28.25
C GLN A 114 -19.78 29.82 -29.36
N LYS A 115 -20.35 28.63 -29.48
CA LYS A 115 -21.39 28.35 -30.46
C LYS A 115 -22.66 29.15 -30.19
N LYS A 116 -23.10 29.26 -28.94
CA LYS A 116 -24.24 30.10 -28.55
C LYS A 116 -24.01 31.57 -28.86
N GLN A 117 -22.84 32.09 -28.56
CA GLN A 117 -22.47 33.49 -28.87
C GLN A 117 -22.48 33.75 -30.37
N LYS A 118 -21.98 32.84 -31.17
CA LYS A 118 -21.99 32.92 -32.62
C LYS A 118 -23.41 32.91 -33.18
N GLU A 119 -24.27 32.03 -32.71
CA GLU A 119 -25.69 31.97 -33.10
C GLU A 119 -26.44 33.26 -32.75
N GLN A 120 -26.17 33.81 -31.56
CA GLN A 120 -26.79 35.10 -31.15
C GLN A 120 -26.34 36.27 -32.03
N ARG A 121 -25.04 36.31 -32.39
CA ARG A 121 -24.52 37.34 -33.31
C ARG A 121 -25.13 37.24 -34.70
N GLU A 122 -25.29 36.04 -35.22
CA GLU A 122 -25.90 35.80 -36.54
C GLU A 122 -27.38 36.20 -36.54
N ARG A 123 -28.15 35.89 -35.48
CA ARG A 123 -29.55 36.31 -35.31
C ARG A 123 -29.67 37.82 -35.25
N TRP A 124 -28.74 38.47 -34.55
CA TRP A 124 -28.76 39.92 -34.41
C TRP A 124 -28.46 40.62 -35.75
N GLN A 125 -27.53 40.08 -36.53
CA GLN A 125 -27.22 40.55 -37.89
C GLN A 125 -28.40 40.37 -38.85
N GLU A 126 -29.10 39.23 -38.82
CA GLU A 126 -30.29 38.95 -39.61
C GLU A 126 -31.44 39.94 -39.27
N LEU A 127 -31.63 40.23 -38.00
CA LEU A 127 -32.62 41.20 -37.56
C LEU A 127 -32.31 42.62 -38.01
N GLN A 128 -31.05 43.03 -38.09
CA GLN A 128 -30.65 44.32 -38.61
C GLN A 128 -30.80 44.41 -40.13
N GLU A 129 -30.57 43.33 -40.87
CA GLU A 129 -30.79 43.28 -42.33
C GLU A 129 -32.28 43.36 -42.70
N GLU A 130 -33.19 42.82 -41.88
CA GLU A 130 -34.64 42.90 -42.08
C GLU A 130 -35.20 44.32 -41.84
N GLU A 131 -34.56 45.15 -41.02
CA GLU A 131 -34.95 46.52 -40.75
C GLU A 131 -34.56 47.52 -41.87
N ASP A 132 -33.65 47.16 -42.74
CA ASP A 132 -33.29 47.92 -43.90
C ASP A 132 -34.16 47.48 -45.11
#